data_b233435a0ac440e49f5195fe61f0a1df
#
_entry.id   b233435a0ac440e49f5195fe61f0a1df
#
_cell.length_a   1.000
_cell.length_b   1.000
_cell.length_c   1.000
_cell.angle_alpha   90.00
_cell.angle_beta   90.00
_cell.angle_gamma   90.00
#
_symmetry.space_group_name_H-M   'P 1'
#
loop_
_entity.id
_entity.type
_entity.pdbx_description
1 polymer ?
#
loop_
_entity_poly.entity_id
_entity_poly.type
_entity_poly.pdbx_seq_one_letter_code
_entity_poly.pdbx_strand_id
1 'polypeptide(L)'
;MKILKTLAMTGTLAIAALSLTGCTNEIVTNDSGAASTEVNSVGLMVQDLGNPFFASMDNGVKAAAEALGATYTAQDGRQDLAVQNNQIDAFIQQGIDVLLINAVDSEGIGPAVQRAKDAGITVVAVDVGAKNAEATVTTDNVEAGRLSCESLIKQIGGAGEILIVDGTPTTSIQDRMTGCGEALAANPDVSVVGTQNGDNGRERALTLTTDMLTAHPDVAGIFGVNDPSALGATLAAQQAGKSDIVITGVDGSPEAVKEMSSASSMFKATSAQNPNLLGSTALDMAVQLRSGETLDNDTVLVPSSIVTGETLSTYEGWV
;
A
#
# COMPACT_ATOMS: atom_id res chain seq x y z
N MET A 1 64.79 42.51 -58.49
CA MET A 1 65.39 41.95 -59.68
C MET A 1 64.45 40.88 -60.22
N LYS A 2 63.73 41.25 -61.31
CA LYS A 2 63.51 40.53 -62.55
C LYS A 2 63.02 39.09 -62.40
N ILE A 3 61.98 38.58 -63.07
CA ILE A 3 61.35 38.75 -64.40
C ILE A 3 60.10 37.89 -64.39
N LEU A 4 58.90 38.35 -64.62
CA LEU A 4 58.08 38.29 -65.81
C LEU A 4 58.19 37.03 -66.73
N LYS A 5 57.08 36.34 -66.98
CA LYS A 5 56.56 35.92 -68.29
C LYS A 5 55.30 35.03 -68.10
N THR A 6 54.16 35.44 -68.35
CA THR A 6 53.22 35.49 -69.50
C THR A 6 53.07 34.22 -70.34
N LEU A 7 51.84 33.94 -70.63
CA LEU A 7 51.12 33.24 -71.77
C LEU A 7 50.54 31.90 -71.46
N ALA A 8 49.37 31.48 -71.81
CA ALA A 8 48.24 31.92 -72.62
C ALA A 8 47.19 30.75 -72.56
N MET A 9 46.00 31.08 -72.35
CA MET A 9 44.81 30.78 -73.20
C MET A 9 44.67 29.41 -73.83
N THR A 10 43.69 28.63 -73.41
CA THR A 10 42.68 27.94 -74.24
C THR A 10 41.43 27.66 -73.41
N GLY A 11 40.29 28.07 -73.96
CA GLY A 11 38.99 27.92 -73.37
C GLY A 11 38.38 26.53 -73.61
N THR A 12 37.61 26.08 -72.69
CA THR A 12 36.60 25.05 -72.97
C THR A 12 35.34 25.38 -72.19
N LEU A 13 34.29 25.61 -72.92
CA LEU A 13 32.93 25.88 -72.48
C LEU A 13 32.35 24.58 -71.88
N ALA A 14 32.04 24.58 -70.59
CA ALA A 14 31.31 23.50 -69.95
C ALA A 14 30.02 24.07 -69.35
N ILE A 15 28.92 23.60 -69.86
CA ILE A 15 27.55 23.91 -69.51
C ILE A 15 27.32 23.49 -68.05
N ALA A 16 27.09 24.47 -67.19
CA ALA A 16 26.66 24.20 -65.81
C ALA A 16 25.15 23.92 -65.80
N ALA A 17 24.79 22.66 -65.55
CA ALA A 17 23.42 22.28 -65.19
C ALA A 17 23.16 22.75 -63.75
N LEU A 18 22.30 23.73 -63.55
CA LEU A 18 21.74 24.09 -62.25
C LEU A 18 20.83 22.97 -61.77
N SER A 19 21.30 22.15 -60.87
CA SER A 19 20.44 21.30 -60.04
C SER A 19 19.84 22.18 -58.92
N LEU A 20 18.56 22.51 -59.07
CA LEU A 20 17.75 23.00 -57.95
C LEU A 20 17.62 21.88 -56.93
N THR A 21 18.42 21.92 -55.86
CA THR A 21 18.13 21.17 -54.65
C THR A 21 16.96 21.87 -53.94
N GLY A 22 15.78 21.34 -54.12
CA GLY A 22 14.61 21.68 -53.33
C GLY A 22 14.92 21.35 -51.86
N CYS A 23 14.90 22.37 -51.01
CA CYS A 23 14.74 22.17 -49.58
C CYS A 23 13.37 21.49 -49.37
N THR A 24 13.37 20.16 -49.22
CA THR A 24 12.27 19.51 -48.55
C THR A 24 12.31 19.97 -47.10
N ASN A 25 11.39 20.87 -46.73
CA ASN A 25 10.98 21.03 -45.35
C ASN A 25 10.55 19.64 -44.90
N GLU A 26 11.40 18.93 -44.19
CA GLU A 26 10.92 17.89 -43.27
C GLU A 26 10.00 18.61 -42.29
N ILE A 27 8.69 18.40 -42.54
CA ILE A 27 7.69 18.64 -41.51
C ILE A 27 8.12 17.67 -40.40
N VAL A 28 8.80 18.19 -39.37
CA VAL A 28 8.88 17.52 -38.11
C VAL A 28 7.42 17.45 -37.64
N THR A 29 6.76 16.33 -38.00
CA THR A 29 5.56 15.93 -37.30
C THR A 29 6.00 15.82 -35.84
N ASN A 30 5.62 16.79 -35.03
CA ASN A 30 5.55 16.57 -33.60
C ASN A 30 4.67 15.31 -33.46
N ASP A 31 5.33 14.18 -33.35
CA ASP A 31 4.75 12.99 -32.80
C ASP A 31 4.28 13.46 -31.42
N SER A 32 2.97 13.68 -31.31
CA SER A 32 2.31 13.89 -30.01
C SER A 32 2.62 12.60 -29.29
N GLY A 33 3.65 12.61 -28.44
CA GLY A 33 4.21 11.45 -27.83
C GLY A 33 3.10 10.61 -27.21
N ALA A 34 2.77 9.52 -27.87
CA ALA A 34 2.11 8.43 -27.18
C ALA A 34 2.98 8.16 -25.95
N ALA A 35 2.40 8.28 -24.76
CA ALA A 35 3.11 7.98 -23.53
C ALA A 35 3.73 6.59 -23.70
N SER A 36 5.01 6.45 -23.37
CA SER A 36 5.69 5.14 -23.44
C SER A 36 4.85 4.14 -22.67
N THR A 37 4.58 2.99 -23.28
CA THR A 37 3.89 1.88 -22.61
C THR A 37 4.83 1.10 -21.69
N GLU A 38 6.14 1.35 -21.79
CA GLU A 38 7.16 0.71 -20.94
C GLU A 38 7.17 1.32 -19.55
N VAL A 39 7.43 0.48 -18.56
CA VAL A 39 7.65 0.89 -17.17
C VAL A 39 9.15 0.86 -16.89
N ASN A 40 9.78 2.04 -16.82
CA ASN A 40 11.21 2.22 -16.57
C ASN A 40 11.48 2.74 -15.15
N SER A 41 10.46 3.26 -14.47
CA SER A 41 10.57 3.88 -13.15
C SER A 41 9.32 3.68 -12.32
N VAL A 42 9.51 3.17 -11.10
CA VAL A 42 8.44 2.85 -10.14
C VAL A 42 8.71 3.58 -8.83
N GLY A 43 7.72 4.33 -8.38
CA GLY A 43 7.66 4.90 -7.03
C GLY A 43 6.71 4.09 -6.16
N LEU A 44 7.09 3.82 -4.93
CA LEU A 44 6.19 3.35 -3.88
C LEU A 44 6.14 4.41 -2.77
N MET A 45 4.94 4.74 -2.34
CA MET A 45 4.74 5.59 -1.18
C MET A 45 3.87 4.85 -0.18
N VAL A 46 4.39 4.67 1.04
CA VAL A 46 3.72 3.99 2.14
C VAL A 46 3.47 4.92 3.32
N GLN A 47 2.59 4.50 4.23
CA GLN A 47 2.26 5.28 5.42
C GLN A 47 3.45 5.43 6.39
N ASP A 48 4.19 4.31 6.63
CA ASP A 48 5.27 4.26 7.63
C ASP A 48 6.20 3.06 7.36
N LEU A 49 7.40 3.29 6.87
CA LEU A 49 8.39 2.23 6.65
C LEU A 49 8.91 1.59 7.95
N GLY A 50 8.65 2.19 9.10
CA GLY A 50 8.94 1.59 10.40
C GLY A 50 7.99 0.45 10.77
N ASN A 51 6.83 0.35 10.13
CA ASN A 51 5.91 -0.78 10.30
C ASN A 51 6.36 -1.95 9.41
N PRO A 52 6.58 -3.16 9.97
CA PRO A 52 7.02 -4.35 9.21
C PRO A 52 6.11 -4.72 8.03
N PHE A 53 4.82 -4.42 8.10
CA PHE A 53 3.88 -4.64 7.01
C PHE A 53 4.29 -3.89 5.73
N PHE A 54 4.58 -2.60 5.87
CA PHE A 54 4.99 -1.78 4.72
C PHE A 54 6.42 -2.07 4.27
N ALA A 55 7.30 -2.48 5.18
CA ALA A 55 8.64 -2.96 4.81
C ALA A 55 8.58 -4.26 3.98
N SER A 56 7.64 -5.15 4.29
CA SER A 56 7.39 -6.37 3.50
C SER A 56 6.79 -6.03 2.12
N MET A 57 5.84 -5.10 2.06
CA MET A 57 5.28 -4.61 0.80
C MET A 57 6.35 -3.95 -0.09
N ASP A 58 7.23 -3.13 0.50
CA ASP A 58 8.38 -2.52 -0.17
C ASP A 58 9.27 -3.58 -0.82
N ASN A 59 9.58 -4.67 -0.12
CA ASN A 59 10.36 -5.78 -0.66
C ASN A 59 9.67 -6.44 -1.87
N GLY A 60 8.36 -6.66 -1.80
CA GLY A 60 7.58 -7.24 -2.91
C GLY A 60 7.58 -6.36 -4.16
N VAL A 61 7.31 -5.06 -3.99
CA VAL A 61 7.35 -4.09 -5.11
C VAL A 61 8.76 -3.97 -5.70
N LYS A 62 9.77 -3.88 -4.83
CA LYS A 62 11.17 -3.79 -5.26
C LYS A 62 11.58 -4.98 -6.12
N ALA A 63 11.29 -6.19 -5.65
CA ALA A 63 11.62 -7.41 -6.40
C ALA A 63 10.89 -7.46 -7.77
N ALA A 64 9.62 -7.05 -7.82
CA ALA A 64 8.86 -6.99 -9.06
C ALA A 64 9.41 -5.90 -10.01
N ALA A 65 9.76 -4.71 -9.51
CA ALA A 65 10.37 -3.65 -10.31
C ALA A 65 11.74 -4.05 -10.88
N GLU A 66 12.58 -4.71 -10.07
CA GLU A 66 13.88 -5.25 -10.52
C GLU A 66 13.70 -6.30 -11.63
N ALA A 67 12.68 -7.17 -11.52
CA ALA A 67 12.36 -8.15 -12.56
C ALA A 67 11.95 -7.52 -13.90
N LEU A 68 11.33 -6.32 -13.86
CA LEU A 68 11.01 -5.52 -15.05
C LEU A 68 12.23 -4.74 -15.59
N GLY A 69 13.34 -4.67 -14.85
CA GLY A 69 14.48 -3.80 -15.16
C GLY A 69 14.21 -2.31 -14.89
N ALA A 70 13.16 -2.00 -14.14
CA ALA A 70 12.78 -0.64 -13.79
C ALA A 70 13.59 -0.11 -12.60
N THR A 71 13.84 1.21 -12.58
CA THR A 71 14.35 1.89 -11.38
C THR A 71 13.26 1.96 -10.33
N TYR A 72 13.64 1.83 -9.05
CA TYR A 72 12.72 1.78 -7.95
C TYR A 72 13.07 2.77 -6.83
N THR A 73 12.07 3.43 -6.27
CA THR A 73 12.23 4.33 -5.12
C THR A 73 11.02 4.22 -4.19
N ALA A 74 11.27 3.93 -2.91
CA ALA A 74 10.26 3.99 -1.86
C ALA A 74 10.34 5.30 -1.07
N GLN A 75 9.20 5.78 -0.61
CA GLN A 75 9.07 6.97 0.23
C GLN A 75 8.25 6.67 1.49
N ASP A 76 8.74 7.17 2.63
CA ASP A 76 8.09 7.05 3.93
C ASP A 76 7.17 8.25 4.17
N GLY A 77 5.86 8.02 4.22
CA GLY A 77 4.84 9.04 4.44
C GLY A 77 4.75 9.55 5.88
N ARG A 78 5.40 8.86 6.84
CA ARG A 78 5.48 9.23 8.27
C ARG A 78 4.12 9.52 8.90
N GLN A 79 3.10 8.80 8.48
CA GLN A 79 1.71 9.00 8.92
C GLN A 79 1.20 10.44 8.71
N ASP A 80 1.73 11.18 7.72
CA ASP A 80 1.43 12.58 7.48
C ASP A 80 0.99 12.81 6.03
N LEU A 81 -0.25 13.23 5.84
CA LEU A 81 -0.82 13.53 4.52
C LEU A 81 -0.08 14.65 3.78
N ALA A 82 0.43 15.66 4.50
CA ALA A 82 1.18 16.75 3.87
C ALA A 82 2.55 16.27 3.37
N VAL A 83 3.19 15.36 4.12
CA VAL A 83 4.42 14.69 3.68
C VAL A 83 4.14 13.89 2.41
N GLN A 84 3.07 13.08 2.38
CA GLN A 84 2.71 12.31 1.19
C GLN A 84 2.41 13.20 -0.03
N ASN A 85 1.70 14.31 0.15
CA ASN A 85 1.45 15.28 -0.92
C ASN A 85 2.76 15.82 -1.52
N ASN A 86 3.73 16.20 -0.68
CA ASN A 86 5.04 16.70 -1.14
C ASN A 86 5.85 15.61 -1.87
N GLN A 87 5.75 14.36 -1.42
CA GLN A 87 6.41 13.21 -2.06
C GLN A 87 5.83 12.92 -3.45
N ILE A 88 4.51 13.01 -3.61
CA ILE A 88 3.86 12.90 -4.93
C ILE A 88 4.36 14.01 -5.86
N ASP A 89 4.44 15.25 -5.39
CA ASP A 89 4.94 16.37 -6.18
C ASP A 89 6.43 16.15 -6.58
N ALA A 90 7.22 15.51 -5.72
CA ALA A 90 8.60 15.12 -6.05
C ALA A 90 8.65 14.01 -7.12
N PHE A 91 7.78 13.00 -7.05
CA PHE A 91 7.66 11.97 -8.08
C PHE A 91 7.19 12.55 -9.42
N ILE A 92 6.28 13.51 -9.42
CA ILE A 92 5.86 14.26 -10.63
C ILE A 92 7.06 14.97 -11.26
N GLN A 93 7.88 15.66 -10.44
CA GLN A 93 9.08 16.35 -10.93
C GLN A 93 10.14 15.38 -11.48
N GLN A 94 10.23 14.17 -10.95
CA GLN A 94 11.12 13.12 -11.44
C GLN A 94 10.60 12.48 -12.74
N GLY A 95 9.31 12.62 -13.05
CA GLY A 95 8.69 12.04 -14.23
C GLY A 95 8.69 10.50 -14.18
N ILE A 96 8.35 9.92 -13.02
CA ILE A 96 8.25 8.45 -12.90
C ILE A 96 7.08 7.93 -13.73
N ASP A 97 7.16 6.65 -14.12
CA ASP A 97 6.12 6.02 -14.93
C ASP A 97 4.94 5.51 -14.11
N VAL A 98 5.22 4.91 -12.95
CA VAL A 98 4.24 4.27 -12.07
C VAL A 98 4.41 4.76 -10.64
N LEU A 99 3.31 5.11 -9.99
CA LEU A 99 3.22 5.37 -8.57
C LEU A 99 2.29 4.34 -7.92
N LEU A 100 2.83 3.51 -7.03
CA LEU A 100 2.05 2.70 -6.11
C LEU A 100 1.87 3.49 -4.82
N ILE A 101 0.62 3.67 -4.40
CA ILE A 101 0.30 4.53 -3.26
C ILE A 101 -0.46 3.78 -2.16
N ASN A 102 0.11 3.77 -0.96
CA ASN A 102 -0.56 3.41 0.28
C ASN A 102 -0.82 4.69 1.07
N ALA A 103 -2.04 5.20 0.97
CA ALA A 103 -2.41 6.53 1.49
C ALA A 103 -2.64 6.51 3.01
N VAL A 104 -2.21 7.56 3.71
CA VAL A 104 -2.56 7.78 5.14
C VAL A 104 -4.01 8.24 5.32
N ASP A 105 -4.60 8.81 4.27
CA ASP A 105 -6.00 9.23 4.19
C ASP A 105 -6.49 8.96 2.77
N SER A 106 -7.38 7.98 2.63
CA SER A 106 -7.88 7.50 1.34
C SER A 106 -8.63 8.58 0.53
N GLU A 107 -9.33 9.50 1.18
CA GLU A 107 -10.05 10.60 0.54
C GLU A 107 -9.17 11.84 0.36
N GLY A 108 -8.43 12.21 1.41
CA GLY A 108 -7.60 13.42 1.46
C GLY A 108 -6.45 13.43 0.45
N ILE A 109 -5.96 12.27 0.05
CA ILE A 109 -4.87 12.14 -0.94
C ILE A 109 -5.34 12.43 -2.38
N GLY A 110 -6.64 12.37 -2.66
CA GLY A 110 -7.21 12.43 -4.01
C GLY A 110 -6.72 13.58 -4.89
N PRO A 111 -6.62 14.83 -4.41
CA PRO A 111 -6.07 15.94 -5.21
C PRO A 111 -4.63 15.74 -5.67
N ALA A 112 -3.78 15.12 -4.85
CA ALA A 112 -2.39 14.83 -5.22
C ALA A 112 -2.30 13.67 -6.23
N VAL A 113 -3.10 12.63 -6.05
CA VAL A 113 -3.23 11.53 -7.02
C VAL A 113 -3.67 12.08 -8.37
N GLN A 114 -4.65 13.00 -8.40
CA GLN A 114 -5.09 13.60 -9.66
C GLN A 114 -3.95 14.36 -10.35
N ARG A 115 -3.13 15.13 -9.60
CA ARG A 115 -1.96 15.82 -10.19
C ARG A 115 -0.94 14.85 -10.78
N ALA A 116 -0.69 13.71 -10.13
CA ALA A 116 0.20 12.67 -10.66
C ALA A 116 -0.34 12.10 -11.99
N LYS A 117 -1.63 11.81 -12.05
CA LYS A 117 -2.29 11.33 -13.28
C LYS A 117 -2.27 12.37 -14.39
N ASP A 118 -2.54 13.64 -14.07
CA ASP A 118 -2.49 14.74 -15.03
C ASP A 118 -1.06 14.95 -15.60
N ALA A 119 -0.04 14.52 -14.84
CA ALA A 119 1.37 14.50 -15.27
C ALA A 119 1.74 13.24 -16.08
N GLY A 120 0.80 12.31 -16.32
CA GLY A 120 1.01 11.08 -17.11
C GLY A 120 1.58 9.90 -16.30
N ILE A 121 1.55 9.97 -14.96
CA ILE A 121 1.94 8.87 -14.08
C ILE A 121 0.75 7.93 -13.90
N THR A 122 0.96 6.63 -14.11
CA THR A 122 -0.04 5.62 -13.77
C THR A 122 -0.06 5.41 -12.26
N VAL A 123 -1.22 5.57 -11.62
CA VAL A 123 -1.34 5.52 -10.16
C VAL A 123 -2.24 4.36 -9.74
N VAL A 124 -1.68 3.41 -9.02
CA VAL A 124 -2.42 2.27 -8.42
C VAL A 124 -2.34 2.35 -6.91
N ALA A 125 -3.49 2.28 -6.27
CA ALA A 125 -3.60 2.18 -4.83
C ALA A 125 -3.25 0.76 -4.36
N VAL A 126 -2.50 0.65 -3.27
CA VAL A 126 -2.10 -0.64 -2.69
C VAL A 126 -2.43 -0.69 -1.21
N ASP A 127 -3.01 -1.81 -0.75
CA ASP A 127 -3.47 -2.07 0.61
C ASP A 127 -4.67 -1.23 1.05
N VAL A 128 -4.66 0.05 0.77
CA VAL A 128 -5.78 0.98 1.03
C VAL A 128 -6.19 1.67 -0.27
N GLY A 129 -7.47 1.93 -0.44
CA GLY A 129 -7.94 2.75 -1.55
C GLY A 129 -7.38 4.17 -1.49
N ALA A 130 -7.16 4.76 -2.64
CA ALA A 130 -6.79 6.16 -2.78
C ALA A 130 -7.69 6.81 -3.81
N LYS A 131 -8.40 7.86 -3.43
CA LYS A 131 -9.30 8.58 -4.32
C LYS A 131 -8.59 9.03 -5.58
N ASN A 132 -9.23 8.83 -6.72
CA ASN A 132 -8.71 9.09 -8.06
C ASN A 132 -7.60 8.14 -8.56
N ALA A 133 -7.15 7.15 -7.79
CA ALA A 133 -6.30 6.09 -8.34
C ALA A 133 -7.02 5.36 -9.50
N GLU A 134 -6.26 4.76 -10.41
CA GLU A 134 -6.82 4.06 -11.57
C GLU A 134 -7.29 2.67 -11.21
N ALA A 135 -6.67 2.08 -10.20
CA ALA A 135 -7.00 0.77 -9.68
C ALA A 135 -6.57 0.65 -8.21
N THR A 136 -7.06 -0.39 -7.55
CA THR A 136 -6.74 -0.70 -6.15
C THR A 136 -6.47 -2.19 -6.00
N VAL A 137 -5.36 -2.54 -5.35
CA VAL A 137 -5.09 -3.90 -4.87
C VAL A 137 -5.10 -3.88 -3.35
N THR A 138 -6.00 -4.58 -2.73
CA THR A 138 -6.17 -4.60 -1.27
C THR A 138 -6.50 -6.01 -0.78
N THR A 139 -6.32 -6.27 0.50
CA THR A 139 -6.87 -7.47 1.13
C THR A 139 -8.40 -7.39 1.15
N ASP A 140 -9.09 -8.51 1.14
CA ASP A 140 -10.51 -8.55 1.53
C ASP A 140 -10.61 -8.21 3.02
N ASN A 141 -10.64 -6.90 3.29
CA ASN A 141 -10.61 -6.37 4.65
C ASN A 141 -11.91 -6.56 5.41
N VAL A 142 -13.05 -6.65 4.72
CA VAL A 142 -14.34 -7.01 5.34
C VAL A 142 -14.23 -8.44 5.88
N GLU A 143 -13.74 -9.37 5.05
CA GLU A 143 -13.51 -10.75 5.46
C GLU A 143 -12.47 -10.84 6.60
N ALA A 144 -11.37 -10.09 6.51
CA ALA A 144 -10.32 -10.07 7.54
C ALA A 144 -10.85 -9.62 8.91
N GLY A 145 -11.62 -8.54 8.94
CA GLY A 145 -12.27 -8.05 10.16
C GLY A 145 -13.29 -9.03 10.72
N ARG A 146 -14.11 -9.62 9.84
CA ARG A 146 -15.11 -10.63 10.21
C ARG A 146 -14.46 -11.85 10.83
N LEU A 147 -13.44 -12.44 10.18
CA LEU A 147 -12.73 -13.62 10.68
C LEU A 147 -12.08 -13.38 12.04
N SER A 148 -11.45 -12.22 12.23
CA SER A 148 -10.81 -11.87 13.49
C SER A 148 -11.83 -11.72 14.62
N CYS A 149 -12.94 -11.00 14.39
CA CYS A 149 -14.00 -10.83 15.38
C CYS A 149 -14.77 -12.12 15.65
N GLU A 150 -15.07 -12.97 14.64
CA GLU A 150 -15.65 -14.28 14.87
C GLU A 150 -14.75 -15.18 15.73
N SER A 151 -13.44 -15.13 15.50
CA SER A 151 -12.47 -15.85 16.33
C SER A 151 -12.47 -15.34 17.76
N LEU A 152 -12.52 -14.01 17.97
CA LEU A 152 -12.64 -13.38 19.29
C LEU A 152 -13.91 -13.87 19.99
N ILE A 153 -15.06 -13.70 19.36
CA ILE A 153 -16.38 -14.08 19.88
C ILE A 153 -16.41 -15.55 20.28
N LYS A 154 -15.94 -16.44 19.41
CA LYS A 154 -15.85 -17.88 19.68
C LYS A 154 -15.01 -18.17 20.91
N GLN A 155 -13.87 -17.52 21.05
CA GLN A 155 -12.91 -17.79 22.14
C GLN A 155 -13.34 -17.22 23.48
N ILE A 156 -14.14 -16.14 23.53
CA ILE A 156 -14.78 -15.65 24.76
C ILE A 156 -16.06 -16.39 25.13
N GLY A 157 -16.46 -17.42 24.35
CA GLY A 157 -17.64 -18.24 24.61
C GLY A 157 -18.98 -17.65 24.11
N GLY A 158 -18.94 -16.67 23.22
CA GLY A 158 -20.12 -16.11 22.54
C GLY A 158 -20.87 -15.04 23.33
N ALA A 159 -20.35 -14.59 24.48
CA ALA A 159 -20.97 -13.55 25.31
C ALA A 159 -19.92 -12.76 26.11
N GLY A 160 -20.21 -11.50 26.39
CA GLY A 160 -19.36 -10.65 27.21
C GLY A 160 -19.09 -9.26 26.61
N GLU A 161 -18.34 -8.46 27.34
CA GLU A 161 -17.94 -7.12 26.92
C GLU A 161 -16.59 -7.18 26.21
N ILE A 162 -16.44 -6.41 25.14
CA ILE A 162 -15.19 -6.29 24.40
C ILE A 162 -14.79 -4.84 24.18
N LEU A 163 -13.50 -4.61 23.95
CA LEU A 163 -12.94 -3.34 23.50
C LEU A 163 -12.48 -3.45 22.05
N ILE A 164 -12.46 -2.29 21.35
CA ILE A 164 -11.90 -2.18 20.03
C ILE A 164 -10.80 -1.12 20.03
N VAL A 165 -9.62 -1.48 19.53
CA VAL A 165 -8.56 -0.55 19.20
C VAL A 165 -8.60 -0.32 17.70
N ASP A 166 -9.26 0.78 17.32
CA ASP A 166 -9.46 1.22 15.93
C ASP A 166 -8.19 1.89 15.37
N GLY A 167 -8.24 2.36 14.12
CA GLY A 167 -7.10 2.93 13.39
C GLY A 167 -7.41 4.21 12.62
N THR A 168 -6.50 4.56 11.72
CA THR A 168 -6.61 5.73 10.84
C THR A 168 -7.78 5.58 9.85
N PRO A 169 -8.34 6.70 9.30
CA PRO A 169 -9.52 6.66 8.44
C PRO A 169 -9.19 6.21 6.99
N THR A 170 -8.64 5.02 6.86
CA THR A 170 -8.38 4.38 5.57
C THR A 170 -9.48 3.38 5.22
N THR A 171 -9.63 3.05 3.93
CA THR A 171 -10.63 2.09 3.47
C THR A 171 -10.45 0.73 4.13
N SER A 172 -9.21 0.23 4.26
CA SER A 172 -8.92 -1.06 4.88
C SER A 172 -9.39 -1.13 6.34
N ILE A 173 -9.18 -0.05 7.11
CA ILE A 173 -9.64 0.00 8.51
C ILE A 173 -11.16 0.06 8.60
N GLN A 174 -11.82 0.86 7.75
CA GLN A 174 -13.27 0.94 7.69
C GLN A 174 -13.92 -0.40 7.33
N ASP A 175 -13.31 -1.12 6.39
CA ASP A 175 -13.78 -2.44 5.95
C ASP A 175 -13.59 -3.49 7.06
N ARG A 176 -12.46 -3.50 7.80
CA ARG A 176 -12.26 -4.37 8.97
C ARG A 176 -13.30 -4.10 10.05
N MET A 177 -13.59 -2.82 10.31
CA MET A 177 -14.64 -2.44 11.26
C MET A 177 -16.03 -2.87 10.78
N THR A 178 -16.29 -2.80 9.48
CA THR A 178 -17.53 -3.31 8.87
C THR A 178 -17.68 -4.81 9.10
N GLY A 179 -16.65 -5.59 8.74
CA GLY A 179 -16.67 -7.05 8.93
C GLY A 179 -16.79 -7.48 10.40
N CYS A 180 -16.10 -6.78 11.31
CA CYS A 180 -16.25 -7.00 12.75
C CYS A 180 -17.68 -6.67 13.22
N GLY A 181 -18.26 -5.57 12.71
CA GLY A 181 -19.65 -5.19 12.99
C GLY A 181 -20.66 -6.25 12.55
N GLU A 182 -20.45 -6.89 11.39
CA GLU A 182 -21.26 -8.01 10.91
C GLU A 182 -21.20 -9.22 11.85
N ALA A 183 -19.99 -9.58 12.31
CA ALA A 183 -19.79 -10.66 13.28
C ALA A 183 -20.49 -10.37 14.61
N LEU A 184 -20.40 -9.13 15.12
CA LEU A 184 -21.07 -8.70 16.35
C LEU A 184 -22.58 -8.67 16.21
N ALA A 185 -23.11 -8.22 15.06
CA ALA A 185 -24.55 -8.21 14.81
C ALA A 185 -25.17 -9.61 14.82
N ALA A 186 -24.38 -10.63 14.42
CA ALA A 186 -24.77 -12.04 14.49
C ALA A 186 -24.67 -12.64 15.92
N ASN A 187 -24.03 -11.92 16.87
CA ASN A 187 -23.77 -12.40 18.24
C ASN A 187 -24.19 -11.33 19.27
N PRO A 188 -25.50 -11.12 19.48
CA PRO A 188 -26.03 -10.01 20.29
C PRO A 188 -25.70 -10.06 21.78
N ASP A 189 -25.18 -11.19 22.28
CA ASP A 189 -24.72 -11.34 23.66
C ASP A 189 -23.30 -10.79 23.87
N VAL A 190 -22.62 -10.34 22.82
CA VAL A 190 -21.35 -9.64 22.86
C VAL A 190 -21.55 -8.13 22.65
N SER A 191 -21.06 -7.31 23.56
CA SER A 191 -21.21 -5.84 23.50
C SER A 191 -19.89 -5.12 23.46
N VAL A 192 -19.78 -4.09 22.61
CA VAL A 192 -18.62 -3.20 22.56
C VAL A 192 -18.81 -2.09 23.59
N VAL A 193 -17.94 -2.05 24.61
CA VAL A 193 -18.01 -1.06 25.70
C VAL A 193 -17.01 0.08 25.55
N GLY A 194 -16.07 -0.02 24.64
CA GLY A 194 -15.11 1.04 24.33
C GLY A 194 -14.45 0.87 22.97
N THR A 195 -14.31 1.99 22.25
CA THR A 195 -13.56 2.06 20.99
C THR A 195 -12.67 3.29 21.02
N GLN A 196 -11.37 3.12 20.73
CA GLN A 196 -10.40 4.22 20.68
C GLN A 196 -9.48 4.04 19.46
N ASN A 197 -9.10 5.16 18.85
CA ASN A 197 -8.21 5.18 17.70
C ASN A 197 -6.74 5.08 18.14
N GLY A 198 -6.09 3.95 17.83
CA GLY A 198 -4.70 3.64 18.14
C GLY A 198 -3.69 4.09 17.07
N ASP A 199 -4.12 4.84 16.04
CA ASP A 199 -3.28 5.34 14.93
C ASP A 199 -2.49 4.20 14.23
N ASN A 200 -3.07 2.99 14.17
CA ASN A 200 -2.45 1.76 13.66
C ASN A 200 -1.13 1.37 14.36
N GLY A 201 -0.83 1.96 15.52
CA GLY A 201 0.47 1.89 16.17
C GLY A 201 0.45 1.22 17.56
N ARG A 202 1.51 0.45 17.87
CA ARG A 202 1.66 -0.29 19.14
C ARG A 202 1.68 0.61 20.37
N GLU A 203 2.44 1.71 20.35
CA GLU A 203 2.61 2.59 21.51
C GLU A 203 1.32 3.31 21.89
N ARG A 204 0.62 3.80 20.87
CA ARG A 204 -0.67 4.45 21.07
C ARG A 204 -1.72 3.46 21.59
N ALA A 205 -1.77 2.27 20.98
CA ALA A 205 -2.65 1.19 21.40
C ALA A 205 -2.39 0.77 22.87
N LEU A 206 -1.14 0.63 23.28
CA LEU A 206 -0.76 0.36 24.67
C LEU A 206 -1.36 1.40 25.61
N THR A 207 -1.15 2.70 25.33
CA THR A 207 -1.63 3.80 26.16
C THR A 207 -3.16 3.77 26.30
N LEU A 208 -3.87 3.73 25.15
CA LEU A 208 -5.33 3.76 25.14
C LEU A 208 -5.95 2.53 25.75
N THR A 209 -5.37 1.34 25.52
CA THR A 209 -5.88 0.10 26.13
C THR A 209 -5.69 0.11 27.65
N THR A 210 -4.61 0.68 28.15
CA THR A 210 -4.42 0.85 29.61
C THR A 210 -5.56 1.68 30.23
N ASP A 211 -5.93 2.78 29.57
CA ASP A 211 -7.02 3.64 30.01
C ASP A 211 -8.38 2.91 29.89
N MET A 212 -8.63 2.23 28.77
CA MET A 212 -9.86 1.46 28.57
C MET A 212 -10.02 0.30 29.55
N LEU A 213 -8.94 -0.43 29.88
CA LEU A 213 -8.97 -1.50 30.88
C LEU A 213 -9.18 -0.98 32.31
N THR A 214 -8.78 0.27 32.59
CA THR A 214 -9.09 0.92 33.87
C THR A 214 -10.57 1.26 33.96
N ALA A 215 -11.18 1.72 32.87
CA ALA A 215 -12.61 2.04 32.80
C ALA A 215 -13.51 0.78 32.75
N HIS A 216 -13.02 -0.29 32.11
CA HIS A 216 -13.76 -1.54 31.87
C HIS A 216 -12.91 -2.74 32.33
N PRO A 217 -12.78 -2.98 33.63
CA PRO A 217 -11.84 -4.00 34.14
C PRO A 217 -12.25 -5.45 33.86
N ASP A 218 -13.53 -5.70 33.52
CA ASP A 218 -14.10 -7.05 33.39
C ASP A 218 -14.33 -7.45 31.91
N VAL A 219 -13.71 -6.74 30.94
CA VAL A 219 -13.84 -7.10 29.52
C VAL A 219 -13.27 -8.49 29.24
N ALA A 220 -14.00 -9.26 28.42
CA ALA A 220 -13.60 -10.60 28.02
C ALA A 220 -12.64 -10.61 26.83
N GLY A 221 -12.68 -9.56 25.97
CA GLY A 221 -11.87 -9.54 24.77
C GLY A 221 -11.51 -8.16 24.23
N ILE A 222 -10.52 -8.14 23.33
CA ILE A 222 -10.09 -6.93 22.64
C ILE A 222 -9.83 -7.26 21.16
N PHE A 223 -10.46 -6.53 20.25
CA PHE A 223 -10.14 -6.54 18.84
C PHE A 223 -9.21 -5.36 18.51
N GLY A 224 -7.99 -5.64 18.04
CA GLY A 224 -7.12 -4.66 17.41
C GLY A 224 -7.28 -4.71 15.89
N VAL A 225 -7.53 -3.56 15.25
CA VAL A 225 -7.74 -3.52 13.79
C VAL A 225 -6.53 -3.96 12.97
N ASN A 226 -5.36 -4.03 13.61
CA ASN A 226 -4.13 -4.60 13.07
C ASN A 226 -3.27 -5.23 14.18
N ASP A 227 -2.24 -5.97 13.81
CA ASP A 227 -1.35 -6.63 14.76
C ASP A 227 -0.57 -5.66 15.67
N PRO A 228 -0.03 -4.52 15.20
CA PRO A 228 0.57 -3.53 16.10
C PRO A 228 -0.38 -3.08 17.19
N SER A 229 -1.65 -2.81 16.87
CA SER A 229 -2.68 -2.44 17.87
C SER A 229 -2.97 -3.58 18.84
N ALA A 230 -3.13 -4.81 18.33
CA ALA A 230 -3.37 -5.99 19.16
C ALA A 230 -2.17 -6.32 20.09
N LEU A 231 -0.94 -6.17 19.61
CA LEU A 231 0.28 -6.33 20.41
C LEU A 231 0.41 -5.25 21.49
N GLY A 232 0.03 -4.00 21.18
CA GLY A 232 -0.07 -2.93 22.17
C GLY A 232 -1.09 -3.23 23.25
N ALA A 233 -2.28 -3.71 22.84
CA ALA A 233 -3.33 -4.14 23.76
C ALA A 233 -2.89 -5.34 24.62
N THR A 234 -2.17 -6.30 24.05
CA THR A 234 -1.61 -7.43 24.79
C THR A 234 -0.66 -6.98 25.88
N LEU A 235 0.24 -6.05 25.57
CA LEU A 235 1.17 -5.50 26.55
C LEU A 235 0.44 -4.71 27.66
N ALA A 236 -0.59 -3.94 27.31
CA ALA A 236 -1.43 -3.24 28.30
C ALA A 236 -2.12 -4.20 29.26
N ALA A 237 -2.70 -5.28 28.73
CA ALA A 237 -3.36 -6.31 29.54
C ALA A 237 -2.36 -7.03 30.46
N GLN A 238 -1.16 -7.36 29.98
CA GLN A 238 -0.07 -7.93 30.79
C GLN A 238 0.33 -7.01 31.93
N GLN A 239 0.53 -5.71 31.65
CA GLN A 239 0.87 -4.71 32.67
C GLN A 239 -0.24 -4.49 33.69
N ALA A 240 -1.51 -4.65 33.30
CA ALA A 240 -2.67 -4.64 34.18
C ALA A 240 -2.87 -5.93 34.97
N GLY A 241 -1.96 -6.92 34.83
CA GLY A 241 -2.04 -8.22 35.51
C GLY A 241 -3.19 -9.11 35.02
N LYS A 242 -3.72 -8.88 33.82
CA LYS A 242 -4.75 -9.71 33.22
C LYS A 242 -4.11 -10.97 32.59
N SER A 243 -4.87 -12.07 32.54
CA SER A 243 -4.43 -13.35 31.97
C SER A 243 -5.53 -14.09 31.21
N ASP A 244 -6.76 -13.60 31.29
CA ASP A 244 -7.99 -14.23 30.82
C ASP A 244 -8.70 -13.44 29.70
N ILE A 245 -8.12 -12.33 29.24
CA ILE A 245 -8.62 -11.55 28.11
C ILE A 245 -8.19 -12.23 26.80
N VAL A 246 -9.11 -12.38 25.85
CA VAL A 246 -8.81 -12.83 24.48
C VAL A 246 -8.52 -11.62 23.61
N ILE A 247 -7.39 -11.60 22.90
CA ILE A 247 -7.02 -10.53 22.00
C ILE A 247 -6.88 -11.09 20.58
N THR A 248 -7.41 -10.38 19.58
CA THR A 248 -7.26 -10.73 18.17
C THR A 248 -6.83 -9.52 17.36
N GLY A 249 -6.19 -9.78 16.23
CA GLY A 249 -5.65 -8.76 15.32
C GLY A 249 -5.91 -9.07 13.85
N VAL A 250 -5.31 -8.28 13.00
CA VAL A 250 -5.23 -8.49 11.55
C VAL A 250 -3.80 -8.20 11.13
N ASP A 251 -3.23 -8.94 10.26
CA ASP A 251 -2.02 -8.85 9.43
C ASP A 251 -1.31 -10.21 9.30
N GLY A 252 -1.29 -11.05 10.35
CA GLY A 252 -0.47 -12.28 10.36
C GLY A 252 1.02 -11.98 10.47
N SER A 253 1.40 -10.92 11.18
CA SER A 253 2.78 -10.45 11.26
C SER A 253 3.70 -11.43 11.98
N PRO A 254 5.00 -11.45 11.66
CA PRO A 254 5.97 -12.29 12.38
C PRO A 254 5.98 -12.06 13.90
N GLU A 255 5.72 -10.84 14.34
CA GLU A 255 5.65 -10.52 15.77
C GLU A 255 4.38 -11.08 16.42
N ALA A 256 3.23 -11.00 15.75
CA ALA A 256 1.98 -11.61 16.22
C ALA A 256 2.13 -13.13 16.32
N VAL A 257 2.69 -13.77 15.29
CA VAL A 257 2.98 -15.22 15.27
C VAL A 257 3.87 -15.62 16.45
N LYS A 258 4.92 -14.84 16.70
CA LYS A 258 5.82 -15.07 17.84
C LYS A 258 5.09 -14.92 19.17
N GLU A 259 4.27 -13.88 19.34
CA GLU A 259 3.48 -13.66 20.57
C GLU A 259 2.48 -14.82 20.78
N MET A 260 1.74 -15.21 19.72
CA MET A 260 0.79 -16.31 19.77
C MET A 260 1.43 -17.67 20.08
N SER A 261 2.73 -17.84 19.80
CA SER A 261 3.46 -19.08 20.10
C SER A 261 3.68 -19.30 21.61
N SER A 262 3.48 -18.26 22.44
CA SER A 262 3.56 -18.38 23.88
C SER A 262 2.26 -18.99 24.44
N ALA A 263 2.37 -20.04 25.25
CA ALA A 263 1.21 -20.68 25.85
C ALA A 263 0.40 -19.73 26.78
N SER A 264 1.05 -18.73 27.35
CA SER A 264 0.43 -17.73 28.22
C SER A 264 -0.05 -16.47 27.46
N SER A 265 0.13 -16.39 26.14
CA SER A 265 -0.29 -15.23 25.38
C SER A 265 -1.81 -15.07 25.41
N MET A 266 -2.25 -13.83 25.56
CA MET A 266 -3.64 -13.42 25.39
C MET A 266 -3.96 -13.11 23.92
N PHE A 267 -2.97 -12.93 23.07
CA PHE A 267 -3.14 -12.77 21.63
C PHE A 267 -3.39 -14.15 20.98
N LYS A 268 -4.63 -14.41 20.58
CA LYS A 268 -5.10 -15.75 20.23
C LYS A 268 -5.34 -15.98 18.76
N ALA A 269 -5.54 -14.92 17.98
CA ALA A 269 -5.76 -15.03 16.53
C ALA A 269 -5.43 -13.75 15.80
N THR A 270 -5.01 -13.89 14.55
CA THR A 270 -4.84 -12.77 13.60
C THR A 270 -5.33 -13.20 12.21
N SER A 271 -6.05 -12.31 11.51
CA SER A 271 -6.40 -12.54 10.11
C SER A 271 -5.22 -12.15 9.23
N ALA A 272 -4.64 -13.14 8.54
CA ALA A 272 -3.41 -12.94 7.79
C ALA A 272 -3.63 -12.20 6.48
N GLN A 273 -2.71 -11.32 6.15
CA GLN A 273 -2.54 -10.65 4.87
C GLN A 273 -1.23 -11.11 4.20
N ASN A 274 -1.03 -10.76 2.93
CA ASN A 274 0.23 -10.97 2.23
C ASN A 274 0.73 -9.65 1.60
N PRO A 275 1.48 -8.82 2.34
CA PRO A 275 1.94 -7.52 1.85
C PRO A 275 2.87 -7.61 0.64
N ASN A 276 3.70 -8.66 0.52
CA ASN A 276 4.52 -8.90 -0.66
C ASN A 276 3.66 -9.08 -1.91
N LEU A 277 2.64 -9.95 -1.82
CA LEU A 277 1.71 -10.20 -2.92
C LEU A 277 0.89 -8.97 -3.27
N LEU A 278 0.43 -8.20 -2.28
CA LEU A 278 -0.26 -6.92 -2.53
C LEU A 278 0.61 -5.99 -3.37
N GLY A 279 1.87 -5.80 -2.99
CA GLY A 279 2.81 -4.93 -3.68
C GLY A 279 3.11 -5.39 -5.11
N SER A 280 3.45 -6.66 -5.30
CA SER A 280 3.75 -7.20 -6.64
C SER A 280 2.51 -7.18 -7.55
N THR A 281 1.34 -7.57 -7.05
CA THR A 281 0.08 -7.51 -7.82
C THR A 281 -0.29 -6.08 -8.23
N ALA A 282 -0.06 -5.10 -7.35
CA ALA A 282 -0.30 -3.69 -7.68
C ALA A 282 0.61 -3.19 -8.81
N LEU A 283 1.87 -3.63 -8.83
CA LEU A 283 2.77 -3.30 -9.94
C LEU A 283 2.36 -4.01 -11.24
N ASP A 284 1.97 -5.28 -11.20
CA ASP A 284 1.47 -5.99 -12.37
C ASP A 284 0.24 -5.30 -12.97
N MET A 285 -0.67 -4.84 -12.11
CA MET A 285 -1.86 -4.09 -12.53
C MET A 285 -1.49 -2.74 -13.15
N ALA A 286 -0.49 -2.04 -12.59
CA ALA A 286 0.00 -0.78 -13.17
C ALA A 286 0.65 -0.99 -14.54
N VAL A 287 1.37 -2.10 -14.77
CA VAL A 287 1.94 -2.48 -16.06
C VAL A 287 0.83 -2.72 -17.09
N GLN A 288 -0.23 -3.44 -16.72
CA GLN A 288 -1.39 -3.67 -17.58
C GLN A 288 -2.07 -2.36 -17.98
N LEU A 289 -2.35 -1.48 -17.04
CA LEU A 289 -2.92 -0.15 -17.30
C LEU A 289 -2.05 0.66 -18.26
N ARG A 290 -0.74 0.65 -18.04
CA ARG A 290 0.20 1.42 -18.88
C ARG A 290 0.34 0.83 -20.29
N SER A 291 0.17 -0.48 -20.47
CA SER A 291 0.11 -1.11 -21.80
C SER A 291 -1.17 -0.76 -22.58
N GLY A 292 -2.13 -0.09 -21.96
CA GLY A 292 -3.43 0.26 -22.52
C GLY A 292 -4.45 -0.88 -22.44
N GLU A 293 -4.18 -1.90 -21.63
CA GLU A 293 -5.14 -2.96 -21.35
C GLU A 293 -6.29 -2.42 -20.52
N THR A 294 -7.49 -2.91 -20.80
CA THR A 294 -8.67 -2.63 -19.98
C THR A 294 -8.71 -3.67 -18.88
N LEU A 295 -8.77 -3.20 -17.63
CA LEU A 295 -8.94 -4.10 -16.50
C LEU A 295 -10.37 -4.62 -16.42
N ASP A 296 -10.55 -5.90 -16.13
CA ASP A 296 -11.88 -6.49 -15.89
C ASP A 296 -12.52 -5.91 -14.61
N ASN A 297 -11.69 -5.62 -13.61
CA ASN A 297 -12.06 -4.93 -12.37
C ASN A 297 -10.97 -3.94 -12.00
N ASP A 298 -11.35 -2.76 -11.56
CA ASP A 298 -10.44 -1.75 -11.01
C ASP A 298 -10.00 -2.03 -9.58
N THR A 299 -10.60 -3.04 -8.94
CA THR A 299 -10.28 -3.44 -7.57
C THR A 299 -10.03 -4.95 -7.51
N VAL A 300 -8.84 -5.32 -7.02
CA VAL A 300 -8.45 -6.71 -6.73
C VAL A 300 -8.44 -6.93 -5.23
N LEU A 301 -9.24 -7.89 -4.76
CA LEU A 301 -9.27 -8.33 -3.37
C LEU A 301 -8.40 -9.57 -3.19
N VAL A 302 -7.34 -9.46 -2.39
CA VAL A 302 -6.52 -10.60 -1.98
C VAL A 302 -7.17 -11.27 -0.77
N PRO A 303 -7.44 -12.58 -0.82
CA PRO A 303 -8.10 -13.27 0.28
C PRO A 303 -7.32 -13.19 1.59
N SER A 304 -8.04 -13.10 2.72
CA SER A 304 -7.49 -13.23 4.06
C SER A 304 -7.73 -14.63 4.61
N SER A 305 -6.96 -15.03 5.62
CA SER A 305 -7.16 -16.30 6.33
C SER A 305 -6.88 -16.12 7.82
N ILE A 306 -7.64 -16.85 8.66
CA ILE A 306 -7.44 -16.76 10.10
C ILE A 306 -6.29 -17.65 10.56
N VAL A 307 -5.35 -17.08 11.29
CA VAL A 307 -4.28 -17.78 11.99
C VAL A 307 -4.63 -17.85 13.47
N THR A 308 -4.66 -19.06 14.00
CA THR A 308 -4.94 -19.35 15.42
C THR A 308 -3.87 -20.27 15.97
N GLY A 309 -3.89 -20.58 17.27
CA GLY A 309 -2.99 -21.56 17.87
C GLY A 309 -3.02 -22.93 17.15
N GLU A 310 -4.14 -23.31 16.55
CA GLU A 310 -4.30 -24.58 15.83
C GLU A 310 -3.63 -24.55 14.45
N THR A 311 -3.65 -23.41 13.77
CA THR A 311 -3.12 -23.25 12.40
C THR A 311 -1.71 -22.63 12.37
N LEU A 312 -1.22 -22.18 13.50
CA LEU A 312 0.06 -21.46 13.62
C LEU A 312 1.25 -22.25 13.05
N SER A 313 1.26 -23.58 13.25
CA SER A 313 2.38 -24.44 12.79
C SER A 313 2.44 -24.62 11.27
N THR A 314 1.37 -24.29 10.56
CA THR A 314 1.27 -24.40 9.09
C THR A 314 1.23 -23.03 8.39
N TYR A 315 1.26 -21.96 9.17
CA TYR A 315 1.28 -20.61 8.62
C TYR A 315 2.71 -20.22 8.21
N GLU A 316 2.89 -19.93 6.92
CA GLU A 316 4.21 -19.65 6.34
C GLU A 316 4.69 -18.20 6.57
N GLY A 317 3.82 -17.34 7.06
CA GLY A 317 4.14 -15.91 7.27
C GLY A 317 3.98 -15.09 5.99
N TRP A 318 4.62 -13.95 5.99
CA TRP A 318 4.68 -13.04 4.84
C TRP A 318 5.81 -13.48 3.89
N VAL A 319 5.46 -14.20 2.83
CA VAL A 319 6.38 -14.73 1.80
C VAL A 319 6.10 -14.13 0.44
#